data_d4e8e525d9d1c66af9c967d9320df193
#
_entry.id   d4e8e525d9d1c66af9c967d9320df193
#
_cell.length_a   1.000
_cell.length_b   1.000
_cell.length_c   1.000
_cell.angle_alpha   90.00
_cell.angle_beta   90.00
_cell.angle_gamma   90.00
#
_symmetry.space_group_name_H-M   'P 1'
#
loop_
_entity.id
_entity.type
_entity.pdbx_description
1 polymer ?
#
loop_
_entity_poly.entity_id
_entity_poly.type
_entity_poly.pdbx_seq_one_letter_code
_entity_poly.pdbx_strand_id
1 'polypeptide(L)'
;MKLFLSTLLLMLLFSCCCNEKTNVDRPTNKIDSIGVLWERVHHCSKLEVAEYTVLKTVSFDDKSQLKLFGYSTPLPGEKRLMIPIEVKMKITVDLGFVTRDDIYTTDSTINLTLPAPKIEITSTKIDHEKSQESISWFRSNFTEQEREKFMKQGIEEVKNGISYLEINNIAKRNTENVLQPILLNIGFKKHLNVTFKNSEIKIPDFKD
;
A
#
# COMPACT_ATOMS: atom_id res chain seq x y z
N MET A 1 -69.61 61.12 -9.31
CA MET A 1 -69.99 59.70 -9.04
C MET A 1 -69.35 58.72 -10.01
N LYS A 2 -69.18 59.02 -11.32
CA LYS A 2 -68.58 58.12 -12.31
C LYS A 2 -67.00 57.95 -12.15
N LEU A 3 -66.35 58.99 -11.68
CA LEU A 3 -64.87 58.93 -11.45
C LEU A 3 -64.45 58.05 -10.24
N PHE A 4 -65.28 58.03 -9.19
CA PHE A 4 -65.04 57.22 -8.00
C PHE A 4 -65.26 55.71 -8.29
N LEU A 5 -66.17 55.39 -9.19
CA LEU A 5 -66.39 53.99 -9.55
C LEU A 5 -65.30 53.43 -10.44
N SER A 6 -64.64 54.26 -11.25
CA SER A 6 -63.54 53.90 -12.10
C SER A 6 -62.24 53.61 -11.30
N THR A 7 -61.98 54.41 -10.26
CA THR A 7 -60.81 54.19 -9.40
C THR A 7 -60.97 52.98 -8.48
N LEU A 8 -62.21 52.68 -8.06
CA LEU A 8 -62.48 51.46 -7.27
C LEU A 8 -62.30 50.19 -8.13
N LEU A 9 -62.72 50.25 -9.42
CA LEU A 9 -62.54 49.11 -10.36
C LEU A 9 -61.08 48.87 -10.70
N LEU A 10 -60.22 49.91 -10.76
CA LEU A 10 -58.79 49.81 -11.02
C LEU A 10 -58.02 49.19 -9.86
N MET A 11 -58.43 49.43 -8.60
CA MET A 11 -57.82 48.81 -7.40
C MET A 11 -58.19 47.35 -7.25
N LEU A 12 -59.28 46.85 -7.77
CA LEU A 12 -59.62 45.42 -7.70
C LEU A 12 -58.85 44.58 -8.69
N LEU A 13 -58.24 45.16 -9.74
CA LEU A 13 -57.43 44.43 -10.70
C LEU A 13 -55.97 44.17 -10.21
N PHE A 14 -55.54 44.89 -9.17
CA PHE A 14 -54.16 44.67 -8.59
C PHE A 14 -54.14 43.66 -7.45
N SER A 15 -55.27 43.13 -7.00
CA SER A 15 -55.35 42.21 -5.87
C SER A 15 -55.25 40.73 -6.25
N CYS A 16 -54.95 40.39 -7.52
CA CYS A 16 -54.86 39.01 -7.97
C CYS A 16 -53.39 38.64 -8.27
N CYS A 17 -52.44 39.04 -7.38
CA CYS A 17 -51.13 38.45 -7.33
C CYS A 17 -51.21 37.33 -6.29
N CYS A 18 -51.85 36.22 -6.65
CA CYS A 18 -51.76 34.97 -5.92
C CYS A 18 -50.31 34.58 -5.85
N ASN A 19 -49.78 34.68 -4.66
CA ASN A 19 -48.50 34.12 -4.28
C ASN A 19 -48.66 32.59 -4.28
N GLU A 20 -48.72 31.98 -5.47
CA GLU A 20 -48.47 30.55 -5.61
C GLU A 20 -47.02 30.32 -5.20
N LYS A 21 -46.84 29.95 -3.94
CA LYS A 21 -45.65 29.22 -3.54
C LYS A 21 -45.69 27.89 -4.31
N THR A 22 -45.26 27.91 -5.57
CA THR A 22 -44.81 26.72 -6.23
C THR A 22 -43.65 26.20 -5.38
N ASN A 23 -43.94 25.27 -4.48
CA ASN A 23 -42.95 24.32 -4.02
C ASN A 23 -42.49 23.59 -5.29
N VAL A 24 -41.53 24.19 -5.99
CA VAL A 24 -40.68 23.44 -6.88
C VAL A 24 -39.87 22.56 -5.94
N ASP A 25 -40.38 21.37 -5.69
CA ASP A 25 -39.56 20.24 -5.30
C ASP A 25 -38.50 20.11 -6.40
N ARG A 26 -37.45 20.91 -6.27
CA ARG A 26 -36.21 20.56 -6.95
C ARG A 26 -35.90 19.18 -6.42
N PRO A 27 -35.84 18.16 -7.29
CA PRO A 27 -35.27 16.89 -6.86
C PRO A 27 -33.90 17.30 -6.32
N THR A 28 -33.78 17.29 -5.00
CA THR A 28 -32.46 17.24 -4.39
C THR A 28 -31.90 15.92 -4.89
N ASN A 29 -31.22 15.98 -6.04
CA ASN A 29 -30.32 14.94 -6.44
C ASN A 29 -29.36 14.81 -5.23
N LYS A 30 -29.69 13.92 -4.31
CA LYS A 30 -28.74 13.43 -3.34
C LYS A 30 -27.59 12.90 -4.20
N ILE A 31 -26.58 13.76 -4.37
CA ILE A 31 -25.35 13.35 -5.03
C ILE A 31 -24.98 12.05 -4.35
N ASP A 32 -24.94 10.96 -5.10
CA ASP A 32 -24.48 9.68 -4.59
C ASP A 32 -22.99 9.83 -4.25
N SER A 33 -22.76 10.39 -3.06
CA SER A 33 -21.43 10.71 -2.59
C SER A 33 -20.54 9.46 -2.55
N ILE A 34 -21.13 8.30 -2.26
CA ILE A 34 -20.39 7.02 -2.26
C ILE A 34 -20.04 6.61 -3.69
N GLY A 35 -20.96 6.80 -4.65
CA GLY A 35 -20.69 6.52 -6.06
C GLY A 35 -19.56 7.39 -6.61
N VAL A 36 -19.58 8.69 -6.32
CA VAL A 36 -18.50 9.62 -6.72
C VAL A 36 -17.18 9.23 -6.08
N LEU A 37 -17.20 8.88 -4.79
CA LEU A 37 -16.00 8.46 -4.08
C LEU A 37 -15.44 7.17 -4.67
N TRP A 38 -16.28 6.16 -4.88
CA TRP A 38 -15.90 4.90 -5.48
C TRP A 38 -15.27 5.10 -6.87
N GLU A 39 -15.90 5.89 -7.72
CA GLU A 39 -15.38 6.19 -9.07
C GLU A 39 -13.98 6.79 -9.00
N ARG A 40 -13.74 7.76 -8.11
CA ARG A 40 -12.44 8.40 -7.95
C ARG A 40 -11.37 7.45 -7.44
N VAL A 41 -11.70 6.63 -6.44
CA VAL A 41 -10.78 5.63 -5.89
C VAL A 41 -10.48 4.56 -6.94
N HIS A 42 -11.50 4.07 -7.63
CA HIS A 42 -11.36 3.01 -8.65
C HIS A 42 -10.50 3.46 -9.84
N HIS A 43 -10.59 4.72 -10.27
CA HIS A 43 -9.75 5.26 -11.33
C HIS A 43 -8.25 5.34 -10.98
N CYS A 44 -7.90 5.32 -9.71
CA CYS A 44 -6.50 5.28 -9.27
C CYS A 44 -5.83 3.91 -9.44
N SER A 45 -6.51 2.92 -9.98
CA SER A 45 -6.19 1.50 -10.18
C SER A 45 -5.08 0.90 -9.30
N LYS A 46 -3.88 1.44 -9.29
CA LYS A 46 -2.76 0.96 -8.46
C LYS A 46 -2.08 2.14 -7.76
N LEU A 47 -2.07 2.10 -6.44
CA LEU A 47 -1.44 3.12 -5.60
C LEU A 47 -0.10 2.61 -5.06
N GLU A 48 1.00 3.25 -5.42
CA GLU A 48 2.28 3.05 -4.79
C GLU A 48 2.33 3.87 -3.49
N VAL A 49 2.38 3.17 -2.36
CA VAL A 49 2.25 3.81 -1.04
C VAL A 49 3.58 4.00 -0.32
N ALA A 50 4.58 3.17 -0.64
CA ALA A 50 5.92 3.31 -0.09
C ALA A 50 6.97 2.62 -0.96
N GLU A 51 8.19 3.14 -0.90
CA GLU A 51 9.40 2.45 -1.33
C GLU A 51 10.21 2.10 -0.08
N TYR A 52 10.71 0.86 -0.02
CA TYR A 52 11.44 0.33 1.13
C TYR A 52 12.75 -0.29 0.67
N THR A 53 13.85 0.06 1.36
CA THR A 53 15.16 -0.51 1.07
C THR A 53 15.66 -1.26 2.30
N VAL A 54 15.96 -2.53 2.12
CA VAL A 54 16.59 -3.37 3.15
C VAL A 54 18.05 -3.55 2.80
N LEU A 55 18.93 -3.21 3.75
CA LEU A 55 20.36 -3.48 3.70
C LEU A 55 20.67 -4.51 4.76
N LYS A 56 21.18 -5.66 4.35
CA LYS A 56 21.55 -6.74 5.26
C LYS A 56 22.87 -7.36 4.84
N THR A 57 23.79 -7.52 5.80
CA THR A 57 24.97 -8.36 5.60
C THR A 57 24.65 -9.76 6.08
N VAL A 58 24.74 -10.72 5.18
CA VAL A 58 24.50 -12.13 5.46
C VAL A 58 25.83 -12.83 5.64
N SER A 59 25.98 -13.63 6.68
CA SER A 59 27.22 -14.36 7.03
C SER A 59 26.98 -15.85 6.92
N PHE A 60 27.83 -16.50 6.17
CA PHE A 60 27.83 -17.95 5.98
C PHE A 60 29.08 -18.55 6.51
N ASP A 61 28.94 -19.50 7.44
CA ASP A 61 30.02 -20.31 7.99
C ASP A 61 29.96 -21.72 7.39
N ASP A 62 31.07 -22.17 6.79
CA ASP A 62 31.14 -23.54 6.32
C ASP A 62 31.36 -24.48 7.51
N LYS A 63 30.37 -25.33 7.78
CA LYS A 63 30.38 -26.34 8.84
C LYS A 63 30.74 -27.73 8.31
N SER A 64 31.56 -27.80 7.28
CA SER A 64 32.05 -29.08 6.72
C SER A 64 32.70 -29.93 7.77
N GLN A 65 32.49 -31.25 7.67
CA GLN A 65 33.00 -32.23 8.60
C GLN A 65 33.97 -33.18 7.90
N LEU A 66 35.07 -33.50 8.56
CA LEU A 66 35.98 -34.55 8.16
C LEU A 66 35.50 -35.91 8.70
N LYS A 67 35.26 -36.86 7.82
CA LYS A 67 34.96 -38.23 8.21
C LYS A 67 36.22 -39.09 8.19
N LEU A 68 36.66 -39.48 9.37
CA LEU A 68 37.83 -40.36 9.55
C LEU A 68 37.41 -41.57 10.38
N PHE A 69 37.64 -42.77 9.88
CA PHE A 69 37.40 -44.04 10.59
C PHE A 69 35.99 -44.18 11.19
N GLY A 70 34.97 -43.61 10.51
CA GLY A 70 33.56 -43.65 10.98
C GLY A 70 33.18 -42.53 11.95
N TYR A 71 34.08 -41.67 12.36
CA TYR A 71 33.84 -40.48 13.17
C TYR A 71 33.75 -39.24 12.32
N SER A 72 32.80 -38.39 12.63
CA SER A 72 32.66 -37.07 11.99
C SER A 72 33.17 -36.00 12.95
N THR A 73 34.20 -35.29 12.56
CA THR A 73 34.76 -34.16 13.31
C THR A 73 34.65 -32.89 12.46
N PRO A 74 34.31 -31.71 13.04
CA PRO A 74 34.37 -30.48 12.30
C PRO A 74 35.76 -30.26 11.68
N LEU A 75 35.78 -29.81 10.42
CA LEU A 75 37.04 -29.40 9.82
C LEU A 75 37.61 -28.22 10.62
N PRO A 76 38.90 -28.27 11.04
CA PRO A 76 39.48 -27.18 11.77
C PRO A 76 39.61 -25.93 10.87
N GLY A 77 39.63 -24.75 11.49
CA GLY A 77 39.79 -23.48 10.82
C GLY A 77 38.51 -22.86 10.30
N GLU A 78 38.57 -21.57 10.10
CA GLU A 78 37.46 -20.75 9.66
C GLU A 78 37.34 -20.76 8.13
N LYS A 79 36.14 -20.88 7.64
CA LYS A 79 35.76 -20.60 6.25
C LYS A 79 34.44 -19.86 6.28
N ARG A 80 34.50 -18.53 6.26
CA ARG A 80 33.38 -17.63 6.37
C ARG A 80 33.29 -16.71 5.16
N LEU A 81 32.07 -16.47 4.70
CA LEU A 81 31.75 -15.50 3.65
C LEU A 81 30.69 -14.53 4.20
N MET A 82 30.97 -13.24 4.12
CA MET A 82 30.02 -12.17 4.44
C MET A 82 29.67 -11.41 3.17
N ILE A 83 28.38 -11.33 2.88
CA ILE A 83 27.87 -10.71 1.65
C ILE A 83 26.87 -9.61 2.04
N PRO A 84 27.12 -8.33 1.72
CA PRO A 84 26.12 -7.29 1.86
C PRO A 84 25.11 -7.38 0.70
N ILE A 85 23.83 -7.43 1.07
CA ILE A 85 22.71 -7.53 0.13
C ILE A 85 21.82 -6.33 0.34
N GLU A 86 21.51 -5.61 -0.74
CA GLU A 86 20.53 -4.52 -0.79
C GLU A 86 19.32 -4.98 -1.59
N VAL A 87 18.14 -4.93 -0.97
CA VAL A 87 16.87 -5.23 -1.64
C VAL A 87 15.99 -3.99 -1.61
N LYS A 88 15.59 -3.52 -2.79
CA LYS A 88 14.61 -2.46 -2.94
C LYS A 88 13.27 -3.05 -3.28
N MET A 89 12.24 -2.56 -2.61
CA MET A 89 10.88 -3.03 -2.82
C MET A 89 9.90 -1.87 -2.79
N LYS A 90 8.79 -2.02 -3.51
CA LYS A 90 7.65 -1.11 -3.50
C LYS A 90 6.47 -1.78 -2.83
N ILE A 91 5.76 -1.00 -2.03
CA ILE A 91 4.50 -1.43 -1.43
C ILE A 91 3.38 -0.76 -2.24
N THR A 92 2.50 -1.58 -2.78
CA THR A 92 1.42 -1.13 -3.65
C THR A 92 0.08 -1.62 -3.14
N VAL A 93 -0.96 -0.82 -3.32
CA VAL A 93 -2.36 -1.19 -3.03
C VAL A 93 -3.14 -1.10 -4.34
N ASP A 94 -3.86 -2.17 -4.66
CA ASP A 94 -4.63 -2.26 -5.89
C ASP A 94 -6.06 -1.74 -5.63
N LEU A 95 -6.32 -0.51 -6.05
CA LEU A 95 -7.61 0.16 -5.87
C LEU A 95 -8.65 -0.27 -6.91
N GLY A 96 -8.24 -0.91 -8.00
CA GLY A 96 -9.13 -1.40 -9.05
C GLY A 96 -10.09 -2.52 -8.60
N PHE A 97 -9.79 -3.18 -7.47
CA PHE A 97 -10.66 -4.22 -6.89
C PHE A 97 -11.61 -3.69 -5.80
N VAL A 98 -11.61 -2.38 -5.55
CA VAL A 98 -12.50 -1.76 -4.57
C VAL A 98 -13.93 -1.72 -5.14
N THR A 99 -14.87 -2.23 -4.39
CA THR A 99 -16.31 -2.20 -4.71
C THR A 99 -17.01 -1.10 -3.92
N ARG A 100 -18.26 -0.78 -4.27
CA ARG A 100 -19.05 0.18 -3.50
C ARG A 100 -19.31 -0.29 -2.07
N ASP A 101 -19.42 -1.58 -1.85
CA ASP A 101 -19.66 -2.20 -0.54
C ASP A 101 -18.43 -2.10 0.38
N ASP A 102 -17.26 -1.84 -0.18
CA ASP A 102 -16.02 -1.63 0.57
C ASP A 102 -15.93 -0.20 1.15
N ILE A 103 -16.91 0.65 0.84
CA ILE A 103 -16.95 2.05 1.27
C ILE A 103 -18.14 2.27 2.20
N TYR A 104 -17.84 2.58 3.46
CA TYR A 104 -18.86 2.87 4.46
C TYR A 104 -18.63 4.25 5.08
N THR A 105 -19.68 5.08 5.12
CA THR A 105 -19.58 6.42 5.70
C THR A 105 -20.43 6.54 6.96
N THR A 106 -19.85 7.13 8.00
CA THR A 106 -20.55 7.60 9.21
C THR A 106 -20.68 9.11 9.17
N ASP A 107 -21.15 9.72 10.25
CA ASP A 107 -21.28 11.19 10.35
C ASP A 107 -19.90 11.89 10.28
N SER A 108 -18.86 11.29 10.83
CA SER A 108 -17.53 11.89 10.96
C SER A 108 -16.43 11.19 10.17
N THR A 109 -16.65 9.95 9.76
CA THR A 109 -15.60 9.12 9.12
C THR A 109 -16.05 8.50 7.81
N ILE A 110 -15.08 8.26 6.93
CA ILE A 110 -15.18 7.39 5.76
C ILE A 110 -14.31 6.18 6.06
N ASN A 111 -14.91 5.00 6.11
CA ASN A 111 -14.20 3.74 6.26
C ASN A 111 -14.05 3.11 4.88
N LEU A 112 -12.83 2.84 4.50
CA LEU A 112 -12.45 2.26 3.21
C LEU A 112 -11.74 0.94 3.44
N THR A 113 -12.35 -0.16 2.96
CA THR A 113 -11.76 -1.50 3.05
C THR A 113 -11.04 -1.80 1.74
N LEU A 114 -9.74 -1.94 1.79
CA LEU A 114 -8.88 -2.16 0.62
C LEU A 114 -8.39 -3.61 0.55
N PRO A 115 -8.00 -4.09 -0.63
CA PRO A 115 -7.21 -5.32 -0.76
C PRO A 115 -5.92 -5.22 0.03
N ALA A 116 -5.38 -6.37 0.46
CA ALA A 116 -4.08 -6.38 1.13
C ALA A 116 -2.99 -5.74 0.27
N PRO A 117 -2.06 -5.01 0.88
CA PRO A 117 -0.94 -4.44 0.15
C PRO A 117 -0.08 -5.55 -0.47
N LYS A 118 0.48 -5.27 -1.64
CA LYS A 118 1.40 -6.15 -2.36
C LYS A 118 2.81 -5.60 -2.27
N ILE A 119 3.78 -6.48 -2.11
CA ILE A 119 5.20 -6.14 -2.16
C ILE A 119 5.71 -6.49 -3.56
N GLU A 120 6.37 -5.55 -4.20
CA GLU A 120 7.06 -5.75 -5.47
C GLU A 120 8.55 -5.47 -5.28
N ILE A 121 9.38 -6.46 -5.54
CA ILE A 121 10.82 -6.31 -5.50
C ILE A 121 11.25 -5.64 -6.80
N THR A 122 11.87 -4.47 -6.67
CA THR A 122 12.28 -3.65 -7.82
C THR A 122 13.76 -3.82 -8.16
N SER A 123 14.58 -4.15 -7.17
CA SER A 123 16.01 -4.35 -7.38
C SER A 123 16.60 -5.20 -6.26
N THR A 124 17.50 -6.08 -6.62
CA THR A 124 18.39 -6.80 -5.68
C THR A 124 19.82 -6.53 -6.11
N LYS A 125 20.61 -5.95 -5.22
CA LYS A 125 22.03 -5.71 -5.43
C LYS A 125 22.86 -6.49 -4.43
N ILE A 126 23.86 -7.16 -4.92
CA ILE A 126 24.89 -7.84 -4.13
C ILE A 126 26.18 -7.05 -4.32
N ASP A 127 26.72 -6.55 -3.22
CA ASP A 127 27.96 -5.78 -3.25
C ASP A 127 29.14 -6.75 -3.15
N HIS A 128 29.61 -7.22 -4.29
CA HIS A 128 30.75 -8.14 -4.37
C HIS A 128 32.06 -7.49 -3.91
N GLU A 129 32.19 -6.17 -4.08
CA GLU A 129 33.40 -5.45 -3.68
C GLU A 129 33.52 -5.33 -2.16
N LYS A 130 32.39 -5.27 -1.47
CA LYS A 130 32.32 -5.25 -0.01
C LYS A 130 32.14 -6.64 0.62
N SER A 131 32.08 -7.68 -0.21
CA SER A 131 32.05 -9.05 0.31
C SER A 131 33.38 -9.37 0.97
N GLN A 132 33.33 -10.01 2.14
CA GLN A 132 34.52 -10.36 2.92
C GLN A 132 34.59 -11.87 3.07
N GLU A 133 35.78 -12.42 2.80
CA GLU A 133 36.06 -13.83 2.99
C GLU A 133 37.14 -14.00 4.06
N SER A 134 36.87 -14.90 5.00
CA SER A 134 37.83 -15.34 5.98
C SER A 134 38.05 -16.85 5.79
N ILE A 135 39.21 -17.23 5.27
CA ILE A 135 39.53 -18.61 4.93
C ILE A 135 40.87 -18.97 5.56
N SER A 136 40.86 -19.96 6.43
CA SER A 136 42.09 -20.50 7.01
C SER A 136 42.95 -21.19 5.94
N TRP A 137 44.24 -21.08 6.07
CA TRP A 137 45.24 -21.53 5.05
C TRP A 137 45.12 -23.00 4.61
N PHE A 138 44.52 -23.85 5.39
CA PHE A 138 44.33 -25.27 5.08
C PHE A 138 42.89 -25.58 4.58
N ARG A 139 42.07 -24.55 4.38
CA ARG A 139 40.70 -24.68 3.81
C ARG A 139 40.73 -24.28 2.33
N SER A 140 39.90 -24.94 1.53
CA SER A 140 39.72 -24.57 0.13
C SER A 140 38.96 -23.25 -0.01
N ASN A 141 39.22 -22.48 -1.04
CA ASN A 141 38.45 -21.30 -1.39
C ASN A 141 36.97 -21.65 -1.66
N PHE A 142 36.08 -20.64 -1.60
CA PHE A 142 34.71 -20.83 -2.01
C PHE A 142 34.62 -21.06 -3.53
N THR A 143 33.86 -22.07 -3.91
CA THR A 143 33.50 -22.30 -5.31
C THR A 143 32.39 -21.34 -5.73
N GLU A 144 32.22 -21.10 -7.02
CA GLU A 144 31.10 -20.29 -7.53
C GLU A 144 29.73 -20.88 -7.16
N GLN A 145 29.61 -22.20 -7.15
CA GLN A 145 28.37 -22.88 -6.73
C GLN A 145 28.05 -22.63 -5.24
N GLU A 146 29.04 -22.62 -4.36
CA GLU A 146 28.88 -22.30 -2.95
C GLU A 146 28.47 -20.84 -2.79
N ARG A 147 29.09 -19.91 -3.53
CA ARG A 147 28.74 -18.48 -3.52
C ARG A 147 27.30 -18.25 -3.97
N GLU A 148 26.89 -18.85 -5.09
CA GLU A 148 25.53 -18.74 -5.61
C GLU A 148 24.49 -19.29 -4.61
N LYS A 149 24.78 -20.44 -4.00
CA LYS A 149 23.92 -21.01 -2.96
C LYS A 149 23.75 -20.06 -1.78
N PHE A 150 24.86 -19.46 -1.32
CA PHE A 150 24.83 -18.53 -0.18
C PHE A 150 24.11 -17.23 -0.54
N MET A 151 24.25 -16.71 -1.75
CA MET A 151 23.48 -15.57 -2.23
C MET A 151 21.97 -15.84 -2.19
N LYS A 152 21.53 -16.99 -2.71
CA LYS A 152 20.13 -17.40 -2.65
C LYS A 152 19.62 -17.51 -1.22
N GLN A 153 20.40 -18.12 -0.32
CA GLN A 153 20.05 -18.19 1.10
C GLN A 153 19.96 -16.80 1.74
N GLY A 154 20.90 -15.91 1.42
CA GLY A 154 20.88 -14.53 1.93
C GLY A 154 19.67 -13.74 1.49
N ILE A 155 19.27 -13.87 0.25
CA ILE A 155 18.06 -13.26 -0.29
C ILE A 155 16.81 -13.79 0.45
N GLU A 156 16.72 -15.11 0.67
CA GLU A 156 15.61 -15.69 1.44
C GLU A 156 15.62 -15.22 2.91
N GLU A 157 16.78 -15.04 3.53
CA GLU A 157 16.87 -14.47 4.87
C GLU A 157 16.39 -13.01 4.93
N VAL A 158 16.68 -12.19 3.91
CA VAL A 158 16.14 -10.83 3.81
C VAL A 158 14.61 -10.89 3.69
N LYS A 159 14.09 -11.75 2.80
CA LYS A 159 12.67 -11.96 2.58
C LYS A 159 11.95 -12.37 3.87
N ASN A 160 12.49 -13.36 4.59
CA ASN A 160 11.91 -13.85 5.84
C ASN A 160 12.03 -12.84 6.99
N GLY A 161 12.95 -11.87 6.90
CA GLY A 161 13.11 -10.81 7.88
C GLY A 161 12.14 -9.63 7.71
N ILE A 162 11.32 -9.61 6.66
CA ILE A 162 10.37 -8.53 6.42
C ILE A 162 9.17 -8.65 7.38
N SER A 163 8.94 -7.60 8.16
CA SER A 163 7.81 -7.55 9.09
C SER A 163 6.51 -7.21 8.37
N TYR A 164 5.63 -8.18 8.21
CA TYR A 164 4.31 -7.96 7.59
C TYR A 164 3.43 -6.96 8.36
N LEU A 165 3.52 -6.97 9.70
CA LEU A 165 2.78 -6.02 10.53
C LEU A 165 3.24 -4.57 10.28
N GLU A 166 4.54 -4.37 10.16
CA GLU A 166 5.13 -3.07 9.86
C GLU A 166 4.70 -2.59 8.46
N ILE A 167 4.73 -3.46 7.47
CA ILE A 167 4.28 -3.16 6.10
C ILE A 167 2.81 -2.75 6.08
N ASN A 168 1.93 -3.47 6.77
CA ASN A 168 0.52 -3.13 6.87
C ASN A 168 0.32 -1.75 7.50
N ASN A 169 1.03 -1.44 8.58
CA ASN A 169 0.94 -0.15 9.26
C ASN A 169 1.45 1.00 8.38
N ILE A 170 2.56 0.80 7.67
CA ILE A 170 3.11 1.77 6.72
C ILE A 170 2.12 1.98 5.56
N ALA A 171 1.63 0.90 4.97
CA ALA A 171 0.68 0.94 3.86
C ALA A 171 -0.61 1.67 4.27
N LYS A 172 -1.18 1.35 5.44
CA LYS A 172 -2.38 2.01 5.95
C LYS A 172 -2.17 3.51 6.07
N ARG A 173 -1.18 3.93 6.84
CA ARG A 173 -0.89 5.34 7.11
C ARG A 173 -0.61 6.12 5.83
N ASN A 174 0.19 5.57 4.92
CA ASN A 174 0.53 6.25 3.69
C ASN A 174 -0.65 6.30 2.72
N THR A 175 -1.49 5.27 2.66
CA THR A 175 -2.73 5.30 1.88
C THR A 175 -3.67 6.38 2.41
N GLU A 176 -3.87 6.49 3.72
CA GLU A 176 -4.66 7.55 4.35
C GLU A 176 -4.09 8.93 4.00
N ASN A 177 -2.77 9.12 4.10
CA ASN A 177 -2.11 10.39 3.79
C ASN A 177 -2.25 10.81 2.32
N VAL A 178 -2.29 9.86 1.39
CA VAL A 178 -2.45 10.15 -0.05
C VAL A 178 -3.92 10.40 -0.39
N LEU A 179 -4.82 9.57 0.11
CA LEU A 179 -6.25 9.65 -0.26
C LEU A 179 -7.00 10.75 0.49
N GLN A 180 -6.66 11.06 1.73
CA GLN A 180 -7.36 12.08 2.53
C GLN A 180 -7.39 13.46 1.86
N PRO A 181 -6.28 14.02 1.31
CA PRO A 181 -6.31 15.28 0.58
C PRO A 181 -7.18 15.22 -0.68
N ILE A 182 -7.18 14.11 -1.39
CA ILE A 182 -8.02 13.91 -2.59
C ILE A 182 -9.49 13.99 -2.20
N LEU A 183 -9.88 13.33 -1.11
CA LEU A 183 -11.25 13.35 -0.60
C LEU A 183 -11.68 14.74 -0.17
N LEU A 184 -10.81 15.48 0.52
CA LEU A 184 -11.07 16.87 0.92
C LEU A 184 -11.32 17.77 -0.30
N ASN A 185 -10.53 17.62 -1.37
CA ASN A 185 -10.64 18.41 -2.59
C ASN A 185 -11.96 18.16 -3.35
N ILE A 186 -12.53 16.96 -3.25
CA ILE A 186 -13.84 16.65 -3.85
C ILE A 186 -15.02 16.90 -2.90
N GLY A 187 -14.77 17.56 -1.76
CA GLY A 187 -15.79 18.02 -0.84
C GLY A 187 -16.12 17.12 0.33
N PHE A 188 -15.41 15.99 0.51
CA PHE A 188 -15.58 15.11 1.66
C PHE A 188 -14.77 15.63 2.85
N LYS A 189 -15.43 16.30 3.79
CA LYS A 189 -14.79 16.86 5.00
C LYS A 189 -14.71 15.87 6.17
N LYS A 190 -14.72 14.56 5.87
CA LYS A 190 -14.69 13.49 6.86
C LYS A 190 -13.30 12.88 6.94
N HIS A 191 -12.97 12.34 8.11
CA HIS A 191 -11.70 11.62 8.29
C HIS A 191 -11.75 10.27 7.58
N LEU A 192 -10.68 9.95 6.83
CA LEU A 192 -10.53 8.65 6.19
C LEU A 192 -9.90 7.65 7.15
N ASN A 193 -10.51 6.49 7.28
CA ASN A 193 -9.96 5.34 7.98
C ASN A 193 -9.83 4.17 6.99
N VAL A 194 -8.61 3.70 6.78
CA VAL A 194 -8.30 2.60 5.87
C VAL A 194 -8.15 1.30 6.67
N THR A 195 -8.76 0.25 6.15
CA THR A 195 -8.56 -1.13 6.64
C THR A 195 -8.25 -2.04 5.47
N PHE A 196 -7.44 -3.07 5.68
CA PHE A 196 -7.15 -4.06 4.65
C PHE A 196 -7.94 -5.34 4.88
N LYS A 197 -8.45 -5.94 3.79
CA LYS A 197 -9.02 -7.28 3.84
C LYS A 197 -7.95 -8.25 4.35
N ASN A 198 -8.34 -9.16 5.23
CA ASN A 198 -7.45 -10.21 5.74
C ASN A 198 -7.01 -11.12 4.60
N SER A 199 -5.89 -10.83 4.00
CA SER A 199 -5.19 -11.69 3.05
C SER A 199 -3.72 -11.67 3.43
N GLU A 200 -3.08 -12.84 3.37
CA GLU A 200 -1.64 -12.92 3.57
C GLU A 200 -0.92 -12.06 2.54
N ILE A 201 -0.04 -11.21 3.01
CA ILE A 201 0.84 -10.44 2.13
C ILE A 201 1.81 -11.45 1.50
N LYS A 202 1.71 -11.63 0.19
CA LYS A 202 2.65 -12.48 -0.54
C LYS A 202 3.86 -11.65 -0.94
N ILE A 203 5.03 -12.09 -0.52
CA ILE A 203 6.28 -11.58 -1.05
C ILE A 203 6.56 -12.36 -2.33
N PRO A 204 6.73 -11.70 -3.47
CA PRO A 204 7.04 -12.36 -4.73
C PRO A 204 8.43 -13.01 -4.64
N ASP A 205 8.63 -14.06 -5.43
CA ASP A 205 9.95 -14.63 -5.61
C ASP A 205 10.85 -13.62 -6.33
N PHE A 206 12.12 -13.60 -5.96
CA PHE A 206 13.10 -12.77 -6.62
C PHE A 206 13.23 -13.27 -8.06
N LYS A 207 13.05 -12.37 -9.01
CA LYS A 207 13.37 -12.68 -10.41
C LYS A 207 14.89 -12.62 -10.55
N ASP A 208 15.46 -13.73 -11.02
CA ASP A 208 16.86 -13.82 -11.45
C ASP A 208 17.17 -12.80 -12.54
#